data_efe4ef72c5515f76c3c17c6a70bba3a6
#
_entry.id   efe4ef72c5515f76c3c17c6a70bba3a6
#
_cell.length_a   1.000
_cell.length_b   1.000
_cell.length_c   1.000
_cell.angle_alpha   90.00
_cell.angle_beta   90.00
_cell.angle_gamma   90.00
#
_symmetry.space_group_name_H-M   'P 1'
#
loop_
_entity.id
_entity.type
_entity.pdbx_description
1 polymer ?
#
loop_
_entity_poly.entity_id
_entity_poly.type
_entity_poly.pdbx_seq_one_letter_code
_entity_poly.pdbx_strand_id
1 'polypeptide(L)'
;GFGIAAGGRWNPTTFHALGFAWLASNSLGEALHRMARYGRFLNDGLDYSLLSEQVRYRFRITISRDRQQVAANGPSSDAGIVALLKMCRQLLGEGFSPMEITCPHAPNGASILLERIARCPIRYGQEYIELVIDRHDMERKLPSGNDELTQAHEQIILKHMASLNQEQLSAR
;
A
#
# COMPACT_ATOMS: atom_id res chain seq x y z
N GLY A 1 -1.98 -14.69 4.79
CA GLY A 1 -2.57 -13.70 3.93
C GLY A 1 -4.08 -13.56 3.97
N PHE A 2 -4.75 -13.74 5.13
CA PHE A 2 -6.21 -13.74 5.15
C PHE A 2 -6.84 -12.42 5.61
N GLY A 3 -6.11 -11.54 6.25
CA GLY A 3 -6.72 -10.41 6.96
C GLY A 3 -7.18 -9.25 6.09
N ILE A 4 -6.54 -8.96 4.98
CA ILE A 4 -6.77 -7.72 4.22
C ILE A 4 -7.84 -7.89 3.13
N ALA A 5 -8.00 -9.09 2.59
CA ALA A 5 -8.98 -9.36 1.55
C ALA A 5 -10.42 -9.51 2.06
N ALA A 6 -10.60 -9.70 3.36
CA ALA A 6 -11.88 -10.19 3.91
C ALA A 6 -12.94 -9.13 4.14
N GLY A 7 -12.71 -7.87 3.84
CA GLY A 7 -13.65 -6.84 4.29
C GLY A 7 -14.04 -5.77 3.29
N GLY A 8 -13.54 -5.77 2.08
CA GLY A 8 -13.85 -4.76 1.08
C GLY A 8 -14.57 -5.35 -0.13
N ARG A 9 -15.31 -4.54 -0.85
CA ARG A 9 -15.77 -4.90 -2.20
C ARG A 9 -14.53 -4.97 -3.11
N TRP A 10 -13.96 -6.15 -3.13
CA TRP A 10 -12.79 -6.42 -3.95
C TRP A 10 -13.19 -6.47 -5.43
N ASN A 11 -12.56 -5.63 -6.23
CA ASN A 11 -12.74 -5.66 -7.67
C ASN A 11 -11.50 -6.21 -8.36
N PRO A 12 -11.57 -7.41 -8.95
CA PRO A 12 -10.42 -8.03 -9.61
C PRO A 12 -9.84 -7.18 -10.73
N THR A 13 -10.67 -6.49 -11.50
CA THR A 13 -10.22 -5.66 -12.62
C THR A 13 -9.37 -4.48 -12.15
N THR A 14 -9.83 -3.76 -11.12
CA THR A 14 -9.07 -2.65 -10.53
C THR A 14 -7.79 -3.13 -9.87
N PHE A 15 -7.85 -4.25 -9.15
CA PHE A 15 -6.70 -4.86 -8.51
C PHE A 15 -5.63 -5.25 -9.54
N HIS A 16 -6.00 -5.93 -10.61
CA HIS A 16 -5.06 -6.36 -11.64
C HIS A 16 -4.47 -5.16 -12.38
N ALA A 17 -5.27 -4.17 -12.76
CA ALA A 17 -4.80 -2.96 -13.42
C ALA A 17 -3.83 -2.18 -12.53
N LEU A 18 -4.13 -2.02 -11.23
CA LEU A 18 -3.24 -1.34 -10.29
C LEU A 18 -1.95 -2.14 -10.07
N GLY A 19 -2.03 -3.47 -10.01
CA GLY A 19 -0.87 -4.35 -9.89
C GLY A 19 0.05 -4.29 -11.10
N PHE A 20 -0.50 -4.28 -12.31
CA PHE A 20 0.29 -4.12 -13.54
C PHE A 20 0.92 -2.74 -13.64
N ALA A 21 0.18 -1.68 -13.29
CA ALA A 21 0.72 -0.33 -13.23
C ALA A 21 1.86 -0.22 -12.18
N TRP A 22 1.74 -0.92 -11.06
CA TRP A 22 2.79 -1.03 -10.05
C TRP A 22 4.08 -1.59 -10.66
N LEU A 23 4.00 -2.74 -11.32
CA LEU A 23 5.16 -3.41 -11.93
C LEU A 23 5.79 -2.59 -13.07
N ALA A 24 5.02 -1.77 -13.77
CA ALA A 24 5.48 -0.92 -14.87
C ALA A 24 5.90 0.49 -14.42
N SER A 25 5.91 0.78 -13.14
CA SER A 25 6.26 2.10 -12.59
C SER A 25 7.74 2.43 -12.80
N ASN A 26 8.03 3.71 -13.05
CA ASN A 26 9.41 4.18 -13.27
C ASN A 26 10.20 4.32 -11.96
N SER A 27 9.52 4.41 -10.84
CA SER A 27 10.12 4.50 -9.51
C SER A 27 9.15 3.96 -8.46
N LEU A 28 9.66 3.64 -7.29
CA LEU A 28 8.81 3.29 -6.15
C LEU A 28 7.90 4.46 -5.77
N GLY A 29 8.40 5.68 -5.84
CA GLY A 29 7.62 6.88 -5.58
C GLY A 29 6.40 7.00 -6.48
N GLU A 30 6.55 6.74 -7.78
CA GLU A 30 5.44 6.73 -8.74
C GLU A 30 4.42 5.63 -8.39
N ALA A 31 4.89 4.44 -8.06
CA ALA A 31 4.02 3.32 -7.70
C ALA A 31 3.21 3.61 -6.42
N LEU A 32 3.86 4.12 -5.37
CA LEU A 32 3.20 4.48 -4.11
C LEU A 32 2.27 5.68 -4.24
N HIS A 33 2.62 6.65 -5.09
CA HIS A 33 1.74 7.78 -5.39
C HIS A 33 0.44 7.30 -6.04
N ARG A 34 0.53 6.37 -6.98
CA ARG A 34 -0.64 5.76 -7.63
C ARG A 34 -1.46 4.94 -6.63
N MET A 35 -0.81 4.20 -5.75
CA MET A 35 -1.47 3.48 -4.66
C MET A 35 -2.23 4.45 -3.74
N ALA A 36 -1.63 5.57 -3.37
CA ALA A 36 -2.27 6.59 -2.55
C ALA A 36 -3.50 7.19 -3.25
N ARG A 37 -3.44 7.35 -4.57
CA ARG A 37 -4.53 7.93 -5.35
C ARG A 37 -5.71 6.98 -5.55
N TYR A 38 -5.46 5.71 -5.80
CA TYR A 38 -6.48 4.75 -6.22
C TYR A 38 -6.73 3.61 -5.23
N GLY A 39 -5.89 3.45 -4.23
CA GLY A 39 -5.90 2.27 -3.35
C GLY A 39 -7.20 2.09 -2.56
N ARG A 40 -7.91 3.17 -2.24
CA ARG A 40 -9.20 3.10 -1.54
C ARG A 40 -10.27 2.35 -2.34
N PHE A 41 -10.13 2.26 -3.67
CA PHE A 41 -11.03 1.49 -4.54
C PHE A 41 -10.76 -0.02 -4.46
N LEU A 42 -9.58 -0.40 -3.94
CA LEU A 42 -9.27 -1.80 -3.65
C LEU A 42 -9.88 -2.23 -2.32
N ASN A 43 -9.95 -1.32 -1.36
CA ASN A 43 -10.42 -1.61 -0.02
C ASN A 43 -10.99 -0.34 0.63
N ASP A 44 -12.30 -0.29 0.77
CA ASP A 44 -13.06 0.85 1.30
C ASP A 44 -12.69 1.22 2.75
N GLY A 45 -12.08 0.30 3.48
CA GLY A 45 -11.70 0.51 4.87
C GLY A 45 -10.31 1.11 5.05
N LEU A 46 -9.58 1.36 3.97
CA LEU A 46 -8.21 1.86 4.01
C LEU A 46 -8.06 3.13 3.18
N ASP A 47 -7.42 4.13 3.77
CA ASP A 47 -6.95 5.31 3.08
C ASP A 47 -5.43 5.32 3.06
N TYR A 48 -4.88 5.78 1.95
CA TYR A 48 -3.43 5.85 1.73
C TYR A 48 -3.01 7.28 1.50
N SER A 49 -1.88 7.68 2.08
CA SER A 49 -1.28 8.99 1.82
C SER A 49 0.24 8.88 1.70
N LEU A 50 0.80 9.74 0.88
CA LEU A 50 2.23 9.84 0.66
C LEU A 50 2.70 11.25 1.00
N LEU A 51 3.60 11.35 1.97
CA LEU A 51 4.18 12.61 2.43
C LEU A 51 5.65 12.68 2.03
N SER A 52 6.03 13.74 1.33
CA SER A 52 7.43 13.99 0.96
C SER A 52 8.08 14.87 2.01
N GLU A 53 9.19 14.40 2.58
CA GLU A 53 10.05 15.18 3.46
C GLU A 53 11.43 15.37 2.79
N GLN A 54 12.32 16.12 3.41
CA GLN A 54 13.59 16.50 2.81
C GLN A 54 14.47 15.31 2.40
N VAL A 55 14.58 14.30 3.27
CA VAL A 55 15.47 13.14 3.04
C VAL A 55 14.71 11.81 2.93
N ARG A 56 13.40 11.82 3.12
CA ARG A 56 12.58 10.62 3.18
C ARG A 56 11.17 10.87 2.70
N TYR A 57 10.44 9.79 2.46
CA TYR A 57 9.00 9.80 2.25
C TYR A 57 8.32 8.99 3.34
N ARG A 58 7.08 9.34 3.66
CA ARG A 58 6.21 8.58 4.56
C ARG A 58 5.00 8.09 3.79
N PHE A 59 4.88 6.79 3.68
CA PHE A 59 3.68 6.16 3.12
C PHE A 59 2.81 5.67 4.26
N ARG A 60 1.67 6.29 4.44
CA ARG A 60 0.78 6.09 5.57
C ARG A 60 -0.48 5.37 5.14
N ILE A 61 -0.88 4.37 5.91
CA ILE A 61 -2.15 3.67 5.75
C ILE A 61 -3.01 4.00 6.97
N THR A 62 -4.15 4.66 6.73
CA THR A 62 -5.14 4.97 7.74
C THR A 62 -6.28 3.99 7.65
N ILE A 63 -6.67 3.41 8.77
CA ILE A 63 -7.73 2.42 8.85
C ILE A 63 -9.00 3.12 9.32
N SER A 64 -10.13 2.87 8.63
CA SER A 64 -11.41 3.46 9.01
C SER A 64 -11.81 3.06 10.43
N ARG A 65 -12.58 3.93 11.09
CA ARG A 65 -13.01 3.72 12.49
C ARG A 65 -13.69 2.38 12.69
N ASP A 66 -14.49 1.96 11.74
CA ASP A 66 -15.23 0.69 11.80
C ASP A 66 -14.32 -0.55 11.83
N ARG A 67 -13.08 -0.40 11.38
CA ARG A 67 -12.09 -1.48 11.29
C ARG A 67 -10.91 -1.35 12.25
N GLN A 68 -10.87 -0.27 13.01
CA GLN A 68 -9.74 -0.02 13.94
C GLN A 68 -9.59 -1.12 14.99
N GLN A 69 -10.69 -1.70 15.47
CA GLN A 69 -10.63 -2.80 16.42
C GLN A 69 -9.98 -4.06 15.82
N VAL A 70 -10.26 -4.34 14.55
CA VAL A 70 -9.65 -5.48 13.83
C VAL A 70 -8.16 -5.23 13.62
N ALA A 71 -7.78 -4.00 13.28
CA ALA A 71 -6.40 -3.62 13.12
C ALA A 71 -5.59 -3.66 14.44
N ALA A 72 -6.23 -3.31 15.55
CA ALA A 72 -5.61 -3.35 16.86
C ALA A 72 -5.24 -4.77 17.32
N ASN A 73 -5.82 -5.79 16.70
CA ASN A 73 -5.54 -7.19 17.03
C ASN A 73 -4.28 -7.76 16.35
N GLY A 74 -3.60 -6.99 15.50
CA GLY A 74 -2.28 -7.33 14.98
C GLY A 74 -2.25 -8.08 13.65
N PRO A 75 -2.89 -9.23 13.47
CA PRO A 75 -2.66 -10.07 12.29
C PRO A 75 -2.97 -9.40 10.95
N SER A 76 -4.00 -8.57 10.90
CA SER A 76 -4.37 -7.83 9.68
C SER A 76 -3.34 -6.77 9.30
N SER A 77 -2.82 -6.05 10.30
CA SER A 77 -1.79 -5.03 10.10
C SER A 77 -0.47 -5.67 9.66
N ASP A 78 -0.09 -6.77 10.28
CA ASP A 78 1.14 -7.50 9.94
C ASP A 78 1.08 -8.04 8.51
N ALA A 79 -0.05 -8.62 8.12
CA ALA A 79 -0.25 -9.11 6.75
C ALA A 79 -0.15 -7.98 5.73
N GLY A 80 -0.70 -6.81 6.03
CA GLY A 80 -0.62 -5.63 5.17
C GLY A 80 0.81 -5.11 5.02
N ILE A 81 1.54 -5.03 6.11
CA ILE A 81 2.95 -4.63 6.11
C ILE A 81 3.77 -5.60 5.26
N VAL A 82 3.62 -6.90 5.48
CA VAL A 82 4.35 -7.93 4.73
C VAL A 82 4.02 -7.87 3.24
N ALA A 83 2.74 -7.71 2.88
CA ALA A 83 2.31 -7.60 1.49
C ALA A 83 2.93 -6.37 0.82
N LEU A 84 2.91 -5.22 1.49
CA LEU A 84 3.48 -3.99 0.97
C LEU A 84 5.01 -4.09 0.81
N LEU A 85 5.70 -4.70 1.78
CA LEU A 85 7.14 -4.96 1.66
C LEU A 85 7.47 -5.84 0.46
N LYS A 86 6.69 -6.90 0.23
CA LYS A 86 6.85 -7.75 -0.95
C LYS A 86 6.66 -6.97 -2.25
N MET A 87 5.67 -6.12 -2.31
CA MET A 87 5.41 -5.29 -3.48
C MET A 87 6.57 -4.31 -3.74
N CYS A 88 7.08 -3.66 -2.72
CA CYS A 88 8.25 -2.79 -2.84
C CYS A 88 9.49 -3.56 -3.31
N ARG A 89 9.70 -4.75 -2.80
CA ARG A 89 10.82 -5.62 -3.17
C ARG A 89 10.70 -6.18 -4.59
N GLN A 90 9.50 -6.31 -5.12
CA GLN A 90 9.32 -6.62 -6.54
C GLN A 90 9.90 -5.54 -7.45
N LEU A 91 9.84 -4.29 -7.04
CA LEU A 91 10.37 -3.15 -7.81
C LEU A 91 11.86 -2.90 -7.55
N LEU A 92 12.26 -2.88 -6.29
CA LEU A 92 13.60 -2.47 -5.87
C LEU A 92 14.56 -3.64 -5.65
N GLY A 93 14.06 -4.86 -5.60
CA GLY A 93 14.83 -6.06 -5.26
C GLY A 93 14.71 -6.44 -3.79
N GLU A 94 15.14 -7.66 -3.48
CA GLU A 94 15.04 -8.24 -2.14
C GLU A 94 15.91 -7.53 -1.09
N GLY A 95 16.87 -6.72 -1.52
CA GLY A 95 17.72 -5.93 -0.62
C GLY A 95 17.04 -4.70 -0.03
N PHE A 96 15.87 -4.31 -0.54
CA PHE A 96 15.14 -3.14 -0.05
C PHE A 96 14.64 -3.35 1.38
N SER A 97 14.82 -2.31 2.21
CA SER A 97 14.19 -2.20 3.53
C SER A 97 13.81 -0.75 3.78
N PRO A 98 12.64 -0.49 4.39
CA PRO A 98 12.33 0.85 4.87
C PRO A 98 13.31 1.30 5.95
N MET A 99 13.36 2.59 6.20
CA MET A 99 14.12 3.14 7.35
C MET A 99 13.47 2.76 8.68
N GLU A 100 12.14 2.73 8.71
CA GLU A 100 11.33 2.47 9.89
C GLU A 100 9.92 2.09 9.44
N ILE A 101 9.24 1.29 10.27
CA ILE A 101 7.81 1.00 10.13
C ILE A 101 7.13 1.33 11.46
N THR A 102 5.95 1.92 11.40
CA THR A 102 5.06 2.07 12.55
C THR A 102 3.85 1.16 12.40
N CYS A 103 3.31 0.65 13.49
CA CYS A 103 2.09 -0.12 13.46
C CYS A 103 1.22 0.12 14.71
N PRO A 104 -0.12 -0.06 14.60
CA PRO A 104 -1.04 0.29 15.66
C PRO A 104 -1.04 -0.66 16.85
N HIS A 105 -0.82 -1.93 16.62
CA HIS A 105 -0.94 -2.91 17.69
C HIS A 105 0.30 -2.93 18.62
N ALA A 106 0.12 -3.51 19.79
CA ALA A 106 1.22 -3.77 20.71
C ALA A 106 2.09 -4.93 20.21
N PRO A 107 3.36 -5.03 20.65
CA PRO A 107 4.18 -6.20 20.33
C PRO A 107 3.46 -7.49 20.73
N ASN A 108 3.61 -8.54 19.93
CA ASN A 108 3.00 -9.85 20.16
C ASN A 108 3.97 -10.97 19.77
N GLY A 109 3.52 -12.22 19.81
CA GLY A 109 4.36 -13.37 19.49
C GLY A 109 4.91 -13.40 18.06
N ALA A 110 4.29 -12.67 17.12
CA ALA A 110 4.75 -12.57 15.73
C ALA A 110 5.72 -11.41 15.49
N SER A 111 5.95 -10.54 16.46
CA SER A 111 6.75 -9.31 16.30
C SER A 111 8.19 -9.60 15.86
N ILE A 112 8.83 -10.62 16.43
CA ILE A 112 10.19 -11.00 16.04
C ILE A 112 10.25 -11.41 14.57
N LEU A 113 9.27 -12.15 14.10
CA LEU A 113 9.19 -12.57 12.70
C LEU A 113 8.97 -11.36 11.78
N LEU A 114 8.08 -10.46 12.16
CA LEU A 114 7.81 -9.24 11.39
C LEU A 114 9.07 -8.37 11.27
N GLU A 115 9.77 -8.14 12.36
CA GLU A 115 11.03 -7.38 12.37
C GLU A 115 12.11 -8.03 11.50
N ARG A 116 12.18 -9.37 11.54
CA ARG A 116 13.10 -10.12 10.69
C ARG A 116 12.79 -9.99 9.22
N ILE A 117 11.51 -10.01 8.85
CA ILE A 117 11.05 -9.80 7.47
C ILE A 117 11.29 -8.35 7.04
N ALA A 118 10.96 -7.40 7.88
CA ALA A 118 11.08 -5.97 7.59
C ALA A 118 12.54 -5.52 7.49
N ARG A 119 13.40 -6.07 8.30
CA ARG A 119 14.84 -5.70 8.42
C ARG A 119 15.03 -4.22 8.73
N CYS A 120 14.12 -3.66 9.52
CA CYS A 120 14.18 -2.28 9.99
C CYS A 120 13.49 -2.19 11.36
N PRO A 121 13.72 -1.11 12.13
CA PRO A 121 12.99 -0.89 13.38
C PRO A 121 11.49 -0.78 13.15
N ILE A 122 10.72 -1.37 14.05
CA ILE A 122 9.25 -1.27 14.06
C ILE A 122 8.82 -0.61 15.38
N ARG A 123 8.05 0.47 15.25
CA ARG A 123 7.46 1.17 16.39
C ARG A 123 6.01 0.73 16.53
N TYR A 124 5.71 0.07 17.65
CA TYR A 124 4.37 -0.43 17.97
C TYR A 124 3.54 0.63 18.71
N GLY A 125 2.24 0.40 18.79
CA GLY A 125 1.32 1.27 19.52
C GLY A 125 1.16 2.65 18.92
N GLN A 126 1.36 2.80 17.63
CA GLN A 126 1.22 4.06 16.92
C GLN A 126 -0.19 4.23 16.33
N GLU A 127 -0.52 5.44 15.88
CA GLU A 127 -1.84 5.72 15.33
C GLU A 127 -2.03 5.13 13.94
N TYR A 128 -0.95 5.02 13.15
CA TYR A 128 -0.98 4.60 11.75
C TYR A 128 -0.04 3.44 11.47
N ILE A 129 -0.35 2.72 10.39
CA ILE A 129 0.69 1.97 9.67
C ILE A 129 1.42 2.97 8.79
N GLU A 130 2.73 3.06 8.93
CA GLU A 130 3.54 3.99 8.13
C GLU A 130 4.87 3.34 7.77
N LEU A 131 5.22 3.38 6.49
CA LEU A 131 6.55 3.05 6.01
C LEU A 131 7.33 4.33 5.78
N VAL A 132 8.46 4.46 6.43
CA VAL A 132 9.41 5.56 6.21
C VAL A 132 10.47 5.07 5.25
N ILE A 133 10.58 5.68 4.08
CA ILE A 133 11.42 5.22 2.98
C ILE A 133 12.40 6.31 2.59
N ASP A 134 13.66 5.93 2.40
CA ASP A 134 14.72 6.83 1.95
C ASP A 134 14.37 7.45 0.59
N ARG A 135 14.67 8.74 0.43
CA ARG A 135 14.38 9.47 -0.81
C ARG A 135 15.08 8.86 -2.02
N HIS A 136 16.30 8.37 -1.86
CA HIS A 136 17.01 7.71 -2.94
C HIS A 136 16.28 6.46 -3.43
N ASP A 137 15.81 5.63 -2.53
CA ASP A 137 15.02 4.44 -2.90
C ASP A 137 13.71 4.82 -3.56
N MET A 138 13.06 5.88 -3.13
CA MET A 138 11.80 6.36 -3.70
C MET A 138 11.95 6.90 -5.11
N GLU A 139 13.04 7.61 -5.39
CA GLU A 139 13.23 8.35 -6.63
C GLU A 139 14.11 7.62 -7.66
N ARG A 140 14.74 6.53 -7.27
CA ARG A 140 15.58 5.75 -8.16
C ARG A 140 14.80 5.27 -9.39
N LYS A 141 15.34 5.55 -10.59
CA LYS A 141 14.73 5.11 -11.84
C LYS A 141 14.84 3.59 -11.98
N LEU A 142 13.72 2.95 -12.27
CA LEU A 142 13.64 1.49 -12.41
C LEU A 142 13.75 1.08 -13.88
N PRO A 143 14.53 0.02 -14.20
CA PRO A 143 14.68 -0.46 -15.58
C PRO A 143 13.38 -0.99 -16.19
N SER A 144 12.46 -1.48 -15.35
CA SER A 144 11.16 -2.03 -15.76
C SER A 144 10.09 -0.97 -16.04
N GLY A 145 10.40 0.32 -15.87
CA GLY A 145 9.47 1.42 -16.11
C GLY A 145 8.96 1.46 -17.55
N ASN A 146 7.63 1.59 -17.69
CA ASN A 146 6.97 1.66 -18.99
C ASN A 146 5.73 2.55 -18.89
N ASP A 147 5.86 3.78 -19.39
CA ASP A 147 4.80 4.79 -19.33
C ASP A 147 3.55 4.40 -20.13
N GLU A 148 3.71 3.73 -21.26
CA GLU A 148 2.56 3.27 -22.04
C GLU A 148 1.72 2.26 -21.28
N LEU A 149 2.37 1.29 -20.63
CA LEU A 149 1.67 0.30 -19.81
C LEU A 149 1.01 0.93 -18.58
N THR A 150 1.68 1.85 -17.90
CA THR A 150 1.09 2.54 -16.74
C THR A 150 -0.11 3.36 -17.14
N GLN A 151 -0.06 4.09 -18.24
CA GLN A 151 -1.18 4.86 -18.77
C GLN A 151 -2.35 3.97 -19.18
N ALA A 152 -2.09 2.87 -19.87
CA ALA A 152 -3.13 1.94 -20.29
C ALA A 152 -3.88 1.34 -19.08
N HIS A 153 -3.16 0.91 -18.06
CA HIS A 153 -3.77 0.36 -16.84
C HIS A 153 -4.46 1.44 -16.01
N GLU A 154 -3.94 2.65 -15.98
CA GLU A 154 -4.59 3.77 -15.30
C GLU A 154 -5.94 4.13 -15.95
N GLN A 155 -6.06 4.07 -17.27
CA GLN A 155 -7.34 4.25 -17.96
C GLN A 155 -8.36 3.18 -17.57
N ILE A 156 -7.94 1.94 -17.37
CA ILE A 156 -8.83 0.87 -16.90
C ILE A 156 -9.34 1.19 -15.48
N ILE A 157 -8.47 1.66 -14.59
CA ILE A 157 -8.85 2.08 -13.24
C ILE A 157 -9.87 3.21 -13.28
N LEU A 158 -9.60 4.24 -14.07
CA LEU A 158 -10.48 5.42 -14.20
C LEU A 158 -11.86 5.06 -14.77
N LYS A 159 -11.92 4.19 -15.76
CA LYS A 159 -13.17 3.67 -16.32
C LYS A 159 -14.00 2.93 -15.27
N HIS A 160 -13.33 2.11 -14.46
CA HIS A 160 -14.02 1.35 -13.42
C HIS A 160 -14.56 2.26 -12.31
N MET A 161 -13.81 3.28 -11.93
CA MET A 161 -14.25 4.28 -10.96
C MET A 161 -15.49 5.05 -11.44
N ALA A 162 -15.53 5.44 -12.70
CA ALA A 162 -16.69 6.11 -13.29
C ALA A 162 -17.93 5.21 -13.28
N SER A 163 -17.77 3.93 -13.57
CA SER A 163 -18.85 2.93 -13.51
C SER A 163 -19.42 2.78 -12.09
N LEU A 164 -18.56 2.70 -11.07
CA LEU A 164 -19.00 2.63 -9.67
C LEU A 164 -19.78 3.87 -9.23
N ASN A 165 -19.36 5.06 -9.64
CA ASN A 165 -20.05 6.29 -9.33
C ASN A 165 -21.46 6.33 -9.97
N GLN A 166 -21.61 5.83 -11.20
CA GLN A 166 -22.92 5.71 -11.86
C GLN A 166 -23.85 4.74 -11.13
N GLU A 167 -23.34 3.59 -10.69
CA GLU A 167 -24.11 2.62 -9.93
C GLU A 167 -24.60 3.19 -8.60
N GLN A 168 -23.77 3.95 -7.90
CA GLN A 168 -24.14 4.62 -6.65
C GLN A 168 -25.23 5.70 -6.86
N LEU A 169 -25.19 6.42 -7.97
CA LEU A 169 -26.19 7.43 -8.33
C LEU A 169 -27.54 6.79 -8.73
N SER A 170 -27.51 5.63 -9.37
CA SER A 170 -28.70 4.90 -9.80
C SER A 170 -29.40 4.18 -8.65
N ALA A 171 -28.71 3.91 -7.55
CA ALA A 171 -29.25 3.23 -6.36
C ALA A 171 -29.92 4.19 -5.37
N ARG A 172 -29.94 5.49 -5.61
CA ARG A 172 -30.63 6.53 -4.85
C ARG A 172 -31.94 6.91 -5.50
#